data_191ab50da84cf977f244112cc0ba6bc0
#
_entry.id   191ab50da84cf977f244112cc0ba6bc0
#
_cell.length_a   1.000
_cell.length_b   1.000
_cell.length_c   1.000
_cell.angle_alpha   90.00
_cell.angle_beta   90.00
_cell.angle_gamma   90.00
#
_symmetry.space_group_name_H-M   'P 1'
#
loop_
_entity.id
_entity.type
_entity.pdbx_description
1 polymer ?
#
loop_
_entity_poly.entity_id
_entity_poly.type
_entity_poly.pdbx_seq_one_letter_code
_entity_poly.pdbx_strand_id
1 'polypeptide(L)'
;MGEEFTEFDDFDMPSYVGSTTFQKLPLCADDESLAASDAEVAIVGAPFDDAASNRPGARFGPRAIRAATYHSGDLWSIQLETEVFSRLRCVDAGDAPVVPARPERAHRVIREKVRRVIAAGAMPVVLGGDHSITLPSVGAVADAHRPRAIGVVHFDAHADTGTDVYGALVSHGTPMRRLIEEGWVQGRNFVQVGLRGYWPERATFEWMREQGMRWHRMVEIEERGAEAVVAQAIEEALDGSDAIYLSVDVDVLDPSAAPGTGTPEPGGLLARELLRAVRTIASSVDLVGMDVVEVSPPYDHAEITAAVAHRCVLEALSALAAKKG
;
A
#
# COMPACT_ATOMS: atom_id res chain seq x y z
N MET A 1 -2.71 -33.81 -39.51
CA MET A 1 -3.62 -32.76 -39.08
C MET A 1 -2.82 -31.97 -38.04
N GLY A 2 -2.29 -30.81 -38.43
CA GLY A 2 -1.62 -29.90 -37.48
C GLY A 2 -2.73 -29.31 -36.62
N GLU A 3 -2.60 -29.45 -35.30
CA GLU A 3 -3.37 -28.65 -34.38
C GLU A 3 -2.95 -27.20 -34.64
N GLU A 4 -3.85 -26.36 -35.14
CA GLU A 4 -3.69 -24.92 -35.10
C GLU A 4 -3.55 -24.55 -33.62
N PHE A 5 -2.36 -24.10 -33.23
CA PHE A 5 -2.21 -23.39 -31.95
C PHE A 5 -3.10 -22.14 -32.05
N THR A 6 -4.23 -22.18 -31.38
CA THR A 6 -5.03 -20.99 -31.18
C THR A 6 -4.13 -19.95 -30.48
N GLU A 7 -4.11 -18.71 -30.99
CA GLU A 7 -3.48 -17.59 -30.30
C GLU A 7 -4.10 -17.52 -28.89
N PHE A 8 -3.30 -17.79 -27.86
CA PHE A 8 -3.73 -17.58 -26.48
C PHE A 8 -3.78 -16.07 -26.24
N ASP A 9 -4.90 -15.58 -25.78
CA ASP A 9 -4.97 -14.25 -25.19
C ASP A 9 -3.96 -14.16 -24.03
N ASP A 10 -3.31 -13.02 -23.84
CA ASP A 10 -2.34 -12.81 -22.75
C ASP A 10 -2.90 -13.17 -21.38
N PHE A 11 -4.23 -13.14 -21.22
CA PHE A 11 -4.96 -13.56 -20.01
C PHE A 11 -5.00 -15.08 -19.78
N ASP A 12 -4.82 -15.90 -20.79
CA ASP A 12 -4.83 -17.36 -20.67
C ASP A 12 -3.43 -17.95 -20.43
N MET A 13 -2.40 -17.11 -20.45
CA MET A 13 -1.02 -17.55 -20.24
C MET A 13 -0.75 -17.82 -18.76
N PRO A 14 0.03 -18.88 -18.44
CA PRO A 14 0.46 -19.11 -17.07
C PRO A 14 1.17 -17.87 -16.46
N SER A 15 0.95 -17.62 -15.18
CA SER A 15 1.45 -16.42 -14.49
C SER A 15 2.97 -16.20 -14.59
N TYR A 16 3.74 -17.27 -14.79
CA TYR A 16 5.20 -17.25 -14.91
C TYR A 16 5.70 -16.96 -16.34
N VAL A 17 4.81 -16.83 -17.34
CA VAL A 17 5.17 -16.55 -18.74
C VAL A 17 4.99 -15.05 -19.06
N GLY A 18 5.85 -14.49 -19.88
CA GLY A 18 5.74 -13.11 -20.40
C GLY A 18 6.15 -12.04 -19.40
N SER A 19 5.60 -10.84 -19.52
CA SER A 19 5.94 -9.68 -18.70
C SER A 19 5.47 -9.83 -17.26
N THR A 20 6.28 -9.37 -16.31
CA THR A 20 5.92 -9.36 -14.88
C THR A 20 5.19 -8.05 -14.56
N THR A 21 3.90 -8.00 -14.83
CA THR A 21 2.98 -6.97 -14.33
C THR A 21 2.14 -7.54 -13.19
N PHE A 22 1.53 -6.66 -12.39
CA PHE A 22 0.63 -7.12 -11.33
C PHE A 22 -0.55 -7.86 -11.96
N GLN A 23 -0.75 -9.13 -11.57
CA GLN A 23 -1.84 -9.99 -12.04
C GLN A 23 -1.96 -10.06 -13.59
N LYS A 24 -0.84 -9.91 -14.31
CA LYS A 24 -0.82 -9.83 -15.79
C LYS A 24 -1.65 -8.69 -16.38
N LEU A 25 -1.95 -7.66 -15.62
CA LEU A 25 -2.63 -6.46 -16.11
C LEU A 25 -1.85 -5.81 -17.25
N PRO A 26 -2.52 -5.14 -18.18
CA PRO A 26 -1.88 -4.40 -19.27
C PRO A 26 -0.87 -3.39 -18.73
N LEU A 27 0.31 -3.33 -19.33
CA LEU A 27 1.35 -2.37 -18.99
C LEU A 27 1.08 -1.03 -19.70
N CYS A 28 0.81 0.02 -18.94
CA CYS A 28 0.62 1.39 -19.39
C CYS A 28 1.71 2.30 -18.77
N ALA A 29 2.95 2.16 -19.23
CA ALA A 29 4.11 2.80 -18.60
C ALA A 29 4.29 4.28 -18.92
N ASP A 30 3.75 4.76 -20.03
CA ASP A 30 3.78 6.15 -20.50
C ASP A 30 2.42 6.85 -20.34
N ASP A 31 2.42 8.18 -20.46
CA ASP A 31 1.23 8.99 -20.23
C ASP A 31 0.14 8.77 -21.30
N GLU A 32 0.51 8.45 -22.54
CA GLU A 32 -0.41 8.22 -23.65
C GLU A 32 -1.17 6.91 -23.46
N SER A 33 -0.46 5.80 -23.21
CA SER A 33 -1.07 4.50 -22.95
C SER A 33 -1.91 4.51 -21.67
N LEU A 34 -1.46 5.22 -20.63
CA LEU A 34 -2.20 5.35 -19.38
C LEU A 34 -3.51 6.14 -19.58
N ALA A 35 -3.49 7.26 -20.28
CA ALA A 35 -4.68 8.05 -20.58
C ALA A 35 -5.67 7.31 -21.50
N ALA A 36 -5.14 6.54 -22.46
CA ALA A 36 -5.96 5.76 -23.39
C ALA A 36 -6.61 4.52 -22.76
N SER A 37 -6.10 4.04 -21.61
CA SER A 37 -6.58 2.83 -20.94
C SER A 37 -7.95 2.98 -20.28
N ASP A 38 -8.40 4.21 -20.02
CA ASP A 38 -9.62 4.50 -19.22
C ASP A 38 -9.64 3.71 -17.89
N ALA A 39 -8.46 3.51 -17.31
CA ALA A 39 -8.31 2.72 -16.09
C ALA A 39 -8.89 3.45 -14.89
N GLU A 40 -9.50 2.69 -13.98
CA GLU A 40 -10.04 3.19 -12.71
C GLU A 40 -9.04 3.00 -11.57
N VAL A 41 -8.12 2.02 -11.73
CA VAL A 41 -7.02 1.77 -10.81
C VAL A 41 -5.75 1.53 -11.60
N ALA A 42 -4.65 2.12 -11.16
CA ALA A 42 -3.33 1.86 -11.73
C ALA A 42 -2.31 1.47 -10.66
N ILE A 43 -1.64 0.34 -10.90
CA ILE A 43 -0.57 -0.16 -10.04
C ILE A 43 0.73 0.57 -10.37
N VAL A 44 1.40 1.12 -9.37
CA VAL A 44 2.66 1.86 -9.50
C VAL A 44 3.73 1.21 -8.65
N GLY A 45 4.88 0.89 -9.20
CA GLY A 45 6.03 0.48 -8.39
C GLY A 45 6.87 1.68 -7.93
N ALA A 46 7.30 1.66 -6.66
CA ALA A 46 8.21 2.63 -6.06
C ALA A 46 9.44 1.90 -5.48
N PRO A 47 10.38 1.42 -6.33
CA PRO A 47 11.49 0.54 -5.95
C PRO A 47 12.63 1.30 -5.27
N PHE A 48 12.37 1.86 -4.07
CA PHE A 48 13.29 2.68 -3.29
C PHE A 48 13.39 2.17 -1.85
N ASP A 49 14.61 2.06 -1.29
CA ASP A 49 14.87 1.67 0.10
C ASP A 49 16.14 2.27 0.70
N ASP A 50 16.63 3.38 0.14
CA ASP A 50 17.78 4.08 0.71
C ASP A 50 17.44 4.81 2.02
N ALA A 51 16.17 4.83 2.42
CA ALA A 51 15.71 5.42 3.67
C ALA A 51 15.51 4.39 4.80
N ALA A 52 15.77 3.10 4.55
CA ALA A 52 15.66 2.03 5.53
C ALA A 52 16.77 2.11 6.59
N SER A 53 16.42 1.87 7.85
CA SER A 53 17.33 1.97 9.00
C SER A 53 18.02 0.66 9.38
N ASN A 54 17.49 -0.50 8.94
CA ASN A 54 17.99 -1.80 9.33
C ASN A 54 18.25 -2.70 8.09
N ARG A 55 17.37 -3.64 7.77
CA ARG A 55 17.57 -4.62 6.68
C ARG A 55 17.18 -4.01 5.33
N PRO A 56 18.12 -3.73 4.41
CA PRO A 56 17.79 -3.24 3.08
C PRO A 56 17.24 -4.37 2.20
N GLY A 57 16.52 -4.03 1.14
CA GLY A 57 15.98 -4.98 0.16
C GLY A 57 14.57 -4.67 -0.29
N ALA A 58 13.89 -3.71 0.35
CA ALA A 58 12.52 -3.33 0.00
C ALA A 58 12.41 -2.74 -1.42
N ARG A 59 13.52 -2.23 -2.02
CA ARG A 59 13.56 -1.82 -3.44
C ARG A 59 13.20 -2.95 -4.41
N PHE A 60 13.31 -4.20 -4.01
CA PHE A 60 12.91 -5.37 -4.79
C PHE A 60 11.46 -5.78 -4.54
N GLY A 61 10.78 -5.14 -3.57
CA GLY A 61 9.41 -5.40 -3.18
C GLY A 61 8.42 -5.30 -4.34
N PRO A 62 8.39 -4.21 -5.13
CA PRO A 62 7.43 -4.06 -6.22
C PRO A 62 7.48 -5.21 -7.22
N ARG A 63 8.69 -5.68 -7.56
CA ARG A 63 8.88 -6.82 -8.47
C ARG A 63 8.39 -8.12 -7.84
N ALA A 64 8.71 -8.35 -6.57
CA ALA A 64 8.32 -9.57 -5.86
C ALA A 64 6.79 -9.65 -5.69
N ILE A 65 6.15 -8.54 -5.33
CA ILE A 65 4.69 -8.46 -5.19
C ILE A 65 4.01 -8.76 -6.54
N ARG A 66 4.50 -8.23 -7.66
CA ARG A 66 3.97 -8.53 -9.00
C ARG A 66 4.14 -10.01 -9.37
N ALA A 67 5.29 -10.60 -9.01
CA ALA A 67 5.61 -11.99 -9.34
C ALA A 67 4.89 -13.01 -8.44
N ALA A 68 4.32 -12.60 -7.33
CA ALA A 68 3.73 -13.50 -6.34
C ALA A 68 2.39 -14.11 -6.77
N THR A 69 1.86 -13.73 -7.92
CA THR A 69 0.63 -14.33 -8.47
C THR A 69 0.88 -15.73 -9.00
N TYR A 70 -0.07 -16.63 -8.79
CA TYR A 70 -0.10 -17.97 -9.40
C TYR A 70 -1.32 -18.18 -10.32
N HIS A 71 -2.17 -17.17 -10.44
CA HIS A 71 -3.29 -17.11 -11.39
C HIS A 71 -3.08 -15.97 -12.38
N SER A 72 -3.69 -16.10 -13.56
CA SER A 72 -3.81 -15.06 -14.58
C SER A 72 -5.28 -14.96 -15.00
N GLY A 73 -5.62 -13.90 -15.71
CA GLY A 73 -6.98 -13.68 -16.20
C GLY A 73 -7.91 -12.98 -15.20
N ASP A 74 -9.19 -12.98 -15.50
CA ASP A 74 -10.19 -12.44 -14.59
C ASP A 74 -10.33 -13.35 -13.37
N LEU A 75 -10.38 -12.73 -12.20
CA LEU A 75 -10.41 -13.44 -10.94
C LEU A 75 -11.80 -13.41 -10.32
N TRP A 76 -12.31 -14.58 -9.98
CA TRP A 76 -13.49 -14.69 -9.13
C TRP A 76 -13.10 -14.60 -7.65
N SER A 77 -13.52 -13.54 -6.98
CA SER A 77 -13.35 -13.40 -5.53
C SER A 77 -14.33 -14.31 -4.79
N ILE A 78 -13.81 -15.37 -4.17
CA ILE A 78 -14.66 -16.33 -3.40
C ILE A 78 -15.35 -15.64 -2.22
N GLN A 79 -14.67 -14.69 -1.55
CA GLN A 79 -15.20 -14.00 -0.38
C GLN A 79 -16.29 -12.98 -0.69
N LEU A 80 -16.26 -12.38 -1.88
CA LEU A 80 -17.17 -11.32 -2.29
C LEU A 80 -18.10 -11.74 -3.44
N GLU A 81 -17.95 -12.98 -3.91
CA GLU A 81 -18.74 -13.57 -5.00
C GLU A 81 -18.82 -12.63 -6.23
N THR A 82 -17.66 -12.07 -6.63
CA THR A 82 -17.57 -11.09 -7.71
C THR A 82 -16.40 -11.36 -8.66
N GLU A 83 -16.62 -11.11 -9.93
CA GLU A 83 -15.55 -10.99 -10.94
C GLU A 83 -14.80 -9.69 -10.71
N VAL A 84 -13.47 -9.73 -10.68
CA VAL A 84 -12.68 -8.55 -10.30
C VAL A 84 -12.40 -7.66 -11.51
N PHE A 85 -11.71 -8.18 -12.52
CA PHE A 85 -11.19 -7.37 -13.61
C PHE A 85 -12.17 -7.13 -14.76
N SER A 86 -13.24 -7.92 -14.86
CA SER A 86 -14.36 -7.61 -15.76
C SER A 86 -15.21 -6.43 -15.24
N ARG A 87 -15.17 -6.16 -13.93
CA ARG A 87 -15.91 -5.06 -13.28
C ARG A 87 -15.07 -3.83 -12.99
N LEU A 88 -13.77 -3.99 -12.77
CA LEU A 88 -12.85 -2.92 -12.41
C LEU A 88 -11.68 -2.86 -13.40
N ARG A 89 -11.64 -1.80 -14.21
CA ARG A 89 -10.55 -1.61 -15.17
C ARG A 89 -9.26 -1.24 -14.47
N CYS A 90 -8.32 -2.18 -14.46
CA CYS A 90 -7.02 -2.02 -13.82
C CYS A 90 -5.90 -2.10 -14.84
N VAL A 91 -4.83 -1.34 -14.62
CA VAL A 91 -3.58 -1.41 -15.40
C VAL A 91 -2.37 -1.41 -14.47
N ASP A 92 -1.24 -1.88 -14.97
CA ASP A 92 0.06 -1.67 -14.34
C ASP A 92 0.76 -0.48 -15.01
N ALA A 93 0.98 0.59 -14.26
CA ALA A 93 1.63 1.80 -14.76
C ALA A 93 3.17 1.71 -14.76
N GLY A 94 3.73 0.56 -14.39
CA GLY A 94 5.18 0.37 -14.27
C GLY A 94 5.77 1.06 -13.04
N ASP A 95 7.09 1.21 -13.03
CA ASP A 95 7.82 1.75 -11.88
C ASP A 95 8.13 3.24 -12.03
N ALA A 96 8.20 3.96 -10.91
CA ALA A 96 8.80 5.28 -10.84
C ALA A 96 10.31 5.15 -11.11
N PRO A 97 10.91 6.04 -11.93
CA PRO A 97 12.33 5.97 -12.30
C PRO A 97 13.24 6.51 -11.18
N VAL A 98 13.25 5.81 -10.05
CA VAL A 98 14.06 6.16 -8.88
C VAL A 98 15.54 5.97 -9.16
N VAL A 99 16.37 6.74 -8.45
CA VAL A 99 17.83 6.64 -8.52
C VAL A 99 18.38 6.46 -7.12
N PRO A 100 19.20 5.44 -6.87
CA PRO A 100 19.81 5.18 -5.56
C PRO A 100 20.61 6.37 -5.02
N ALA A 101 20.72 6.45 -3.69
CA ALA A 101 21.45 7.50 -2.95
C ALA A 101 20.97 8.94 -3.21
N ARG A 102 19.71 9.10 -3.58
CA ARG A 102 19.09 10.41 -3.85
C ARG A 102 17.64 10.44 -3.32
N PRO A 103 17.39 10.39 -2.00
CA PRO A 103 16.06 10.26 -1.42
C PRO A 103 15.07 11.31 -1.91
N GLU A 104 15.45 12.59 -1.90
CA GLU A 104 14.57 13.70 -2.30
C GLU A 104 14.23 13.63 -3.81
N ARG A 105 15.17 13.13 -4.62
CA ARG A 105 14.91 12.91 -6.05
C ARG A 105 13.99 11.72 -6.26
N ALA A 106 14.20 10.63 -5.53
CA ALA A 106 13.34 9.46 -5.56
C ALA A 106 11.90 9.84 -5.17
N HIS A 107 11.72 10.57 -4.07
CA HIS A 107 10.41 11.07 -3.65
C HIS A 107 9.75 11.96 -4.71
N ARG A 108 10.51 12.88 -5.35
CA ARG A 108 9.94 13.70 -6.43
C ARG A 108 9.44 12.88 -7.62
N VAL A 109 10.20 11.88 -8.08
CA VAL A 109 9.76 11.07 -9.23
C VAL A 109 8.63 10.11 -8.90
N ILE A 110 8.58 9.60 -7.65
CA ILE A 110 7.44 8.82 -7.15
C ILE A 110 6.19 9.70 -7.13
N ARG A 111 6.26 10.89 -6.51
CA ARG A 111 5.14 11.83 -6.47
C ARG A 111 4.63 12.17 -7.86
N GLU A 112 5.54 12.45 -8.79
CA GLU A 112 5.18 12.76 -10.18
C GLU A 112 4.50 11.57 -10.87
N LYS A 113 4.99 10.35 -10.67
CA LYS A 113 4.35 9.14 -11.22
C LYS A 113 2.93 8.96 -10.68
N VAL A 114 2.72 9.12 -9.36
CA VAL A 114 1.39 9.06 -8.74
C VAL A 114 0.48 10.16 -9.28
N ARG A 115 0.98 11.39 -9.43
CA ARG A 115 0.20 12.51 -10.02
C ARG A 115 -0.27 12.22 -11.44
N ARG A 116 0.55 11.57 -12.27
CA ARG A 116 0.18 11.18 -13.65
C ARG A 116 -0.93 10.15 -13.65
N VAL A 117 -0.88 9.18 -12.75
CA VAL A 117 -1.96 8.20 -12.57
C VAL A 117 -3.27 8.92 -12.22
N ILE A 118 -3.24 9.82 -11.23
CA ILE A 118 -4.42 10.59 -10.83
C ILE A 118 -4.93 11.49 -11.97
N ALA A 119 -4.04 12.13 -12.71
CA ALA A 119 -4.39 12.97 -13.84
C ALA A 119 -5.05 12.19 -14.99
N ALA A 120 -4.75 10.90 -15.13
CA ALA A 120 -5.41 9.99 -16.05
C ALA A 120 -6.78 9.48 -15.54
N GLY A 121 -7.20 9.88 -14.33
CA GLY A 121 -8.48 9.50 -13.73
C GLY A 121 -8.44 8.21 -12.92
N ALA A 122 -7.27 7.60 -12.73
CA ALA A 122 -7.12 6.35 -12.00
C ALA A 122 -6.72 6.56 -10.53
N MET A 123 -7.22 5.70 -9.64
CA MET A 123 -6.76 5.60 -8.26
C MET A 123 -5.38 4.91 -8.22
N PRO A 124 -4.36 5.50 -7.57
CA PRO A 124 -3.06 4.87 -7.45
C PRO A 124 -3.06 3.78 -6.38
N VAL A 125 -2.49 2.61 -6.72
CA VAL A 125 -2.06 1.58 -5.79
C VAL A 125 -0.55 1.46 -5.91
N VAL A 126 0.18 1.85 -4.86
CA VAL A 126 1.64 1.91 -4.89
C VAL A 126 2.24 0.67 -4.24
N LEU A 127 3.05 -0.05 -4.99
CA LEU A 127 3.87 -1.15 -4.46
C LEU A 127 5.21 -0.56 -4.00
N GLY A 128 5.42 -0.51 -2.71
CA GLY A 128 6.60 0.09 -2.13
C GLY A 128 7.82 -0.82 -2.18
N GLY A 129 8.80 -0.19 -2.01
CA GLY A 129 9.97 0.12 -1.31
C GLY A 129 9.79 0.25 0.20
N ASP A 130 10.67 1.02 0.79
CA ASP A 130 10.58 1.35 2.20
C ASP A 130 9.40 2.32 2.47
N HIS A 131 9.01 2.47 3.74
CA HIS A 131 7.82 3.25 4.10
C HIS A 131 7.94 4.75 3.80
N SER A 132 9.14 5.27 3.53
CA SER A 132 9.33 6.69 3.17
C SER A 132 8.58 7.08 1.90
N ILE A 133 8.25 6.11 1.02
CA ILE A 133 7.54 6.36 -0.24
C ILE A 133 6.08 6.80 -0.02
N THR A 134 5.53 6.55 1.14
CA THR A 134 4.17 6.97 1.48
C THR A 134 4.06 8.49 1.56
N LEU A 135 5.13 9.18 1.98
CA LEU A 135 5.16 10.65 2.00
C LEU A 135 4.84 11.28 0.63
N PRO A 136 5.56 10.97 -0.46
CA PRO A 136 5.25 11.52 -1.78
C PRO A 136 3.94 10.98 -2.36
N SER A 137 3.54 9.75 -2.04
CA SER A 137 2.32 9.12 -2.55
C SER A 137 1.06 9.77 -1.97
N VAL A 138 0.96 9.84 -0.65
CA VAL A 138 -0.14 10.52 0.05
C VAL A 138 -0.17 12.01 -0.30
N GLY A 139 1.00 12.68 -0.35
CA GLY A 139 1.07 14.08 -0.73
C GLY A 139 0.52 14.36 -2.12
N ALA A 140 0.73 13.47 -3.10
CA ALA A 140 0.15 13.60 -4.44
C ALA A 140 -1.38 13.43 -4.42
N VAL A 141 -1.88 12.45 -3.67
CA VAL A 141 -3.32 12.19 -3.53
C VAL A 141 -4.01 13.35 -2.78
N ALA A 142 -3.45 13.81 -1.67
CA ALA A 142 -3.99 14.92 -0.89
C ALA A 142 -4.10 16.21 -1.72
N ASP A 143 -3.07 16.55 -2.50
CA ASP A 143 -3.10 17.72 -3.39
C ASP A 143 -4.22 17.62 -4.45
N ALA A 144 -4.42 16.44 -5.03
CA ALA A 144 -5.43 16.23 -6.05
C ALA A 144 -6.87 16.31 -5.50
N HIS A 145 -7.04 16.04 -4.20
CA HIS A 145 -8.34 16.06 -3.54
C HIS A 145 -8.71 17.43 -2.95
N ARG A 146 -7.76 18.38 -2.87
CA ARG A 146 -8.07 19.72 -2.34
C ARG A 146 -9.25 20.39 -3.05
N PRO A 147 -10.15 21.07 -2.32
CA PRO A 147 -10.08 21.40 -0.89
C PRO A 147 -10.63 20.32 0.07
N ARG A 148 -11.04 19.14 -0.43
CA ARG A 148 -11.48 18.02 0.40
C ARG A 148 -10.29 17.47 1.20
N ALA A 149 -10.52 17.19 2.48
CA ALA A 149 -9.52 16.50 3.31
C ALA A 149 -9.58 14.98 3.07
N ILE A 150 -8.45 14.33 3.17
CA ILE A 150 -8.36 12.87 3.20
C ILE A 150 -7.94 12.41 4.59
N GLY A 151 -8.47 11.26 5.02
CA GLY A 151 -7.97 10.52 6.17
C GLY A 151 -6.92 9.50 5.75
N VAL A 152 -6.11 9.05 6.69
CA VAL A 152 -5.15 7.96 6.50
C VAL A 152 -5.43 6.89 7.54
N VAL A 153 -5.60 5.65 7.08
CA VAL A 153 -5.52 4.47 7.94
C VAL A 153 -4.18 3.78 7.64
N HIS A 154 -3.38 3.64 8.67
CA HIS A 154 -2.00 3.17 8.60
C HIS A 154 -1.84 1.90 9.42
N PHE A 155 -1.62 0.76 8.77
CA PHE A 155 -1.28 -0.51 9.40
C PHE A 155 0.22 -0.65 9.49
N ASP A 156 0.74 -0.77 10.71
CA ASP A 156 2.18 -0.83 10.97
C ASP A 156 2.46 -1.30 12.40
N ALA A 157 3.59 -1.96 12.61
CA ALA A 157 4.13 -2.19 13.94
C ALA A 157 4.67 -0.88 14.57
N HIS A 158 5.12 0.05 13.72
CA HIS A 158 5.81 1.28 14.07
C HIS A 158 4.93 2.51 13.82
N ALA A 159 5.23 3.61 14.50
CA ALA A 159 4.45 4.83 14.31
C ALA A 159 4.92 5.69 13.12
N ASP A 160 6.16 5.54 12.69
CA ASP A 160 6.80 6.28 11.59
C ASP A 160 6.67 7.80 11.68
N THR A 161 6.62 8.28 12.94
CA THR A 161 6.47 9.68 13.32
C THR A 161 7.71 10.25 13.99
N GLY A 162 8.88 9.64 13.78
CA GLY A 162 10.16 10.14 14.25
C GLY A 162 10.46 11.55 13.73
N THR A 163 11.14 12.35 14.53
CA THR A 163 11.66 13.67 14.11
C THR A 163 12.71 13.48 13.03
N ASP A 164 13.59 12.55 13.24
CA ASP A 164 14.60 12.07 12.31
C ASP A 164 14.97 10.60 12.65
N VAL A 165 15.70 9.95 11.78
CA VAL A 165 16.35 8.67 12.07
C VAL A 165 17.83 8.84 11.74
N TYR A 166 18.69 8.73 12.74
CA TYR A 166 20.14 8.98 12.62
C TYR A 166 20.49 10.33 11.97
N GLY A 167 19.68 11.37 12.23
CA GLY A 167 19.84 12.71 11.64
C GLY A 167 19.25 12.87 10.24
N ALA A 168 18.68 11.83 9.64
CA ALA A 168 17.99 11.91 8.36
C ALA A 168 16.51 12.28 8.55
N LEU A 169 16.08 13.38 7.95
CA LEU A 169 14.68 13.81 7.96
C LEU A 169 13.81 13.00 7.02
N VAL A 170 14.40 12.48 5.95
CA VAL A 170 13.77 11.54 5.01
C VAL A 170 14.25 10.15 5.37
N SER A 171 13.44 9.39 6.07
CA SER A 171 13.67 8.01 6.48
C SER A 171 12.33 7.27 6.47
N HIS A 172 12.37 5.94 6.46
CA HIS A 172 11.16 5.12 6.57
C HIS A 172 10.44 5.33 7.91
N GLY A 173 11.14 5.74 8.98
CA GLY A 173 10.54 6.03 10.28
C GLY A 173 10.03 7.47 10.47
N THR A 174 9.94 8.28 9.41
CA THR A 174 9.58 9.72 9.54
C THR A 174 8.41 10.18 8.65
N PRO A 175 7.89 9.39 7.68
CA PRO A 175 6.98 9.93 6.67
C PRO A 175 5.67 10.44 7.27
N MET A 176 5.15 9.81 8.30
CA MET A 176 3.85 10.15 8.88
C MET A 176 3.90 11.49 9.62
N ARG A 177 5.04 11.81 10.27
CA ARG A 177 5.28 13.14 10.82
C ARG A 177 5.29 14.21 9.72
N ARG A 178 6.01 13.95 8.63
CA ARG A 178 6.12 14.91 7.51
C ARG A 178 4.77 15.18 6.87
N LEU A 179 3.92 14.17 6.69
CA LEU A 179 2.55 14.34 6.15
C LEU A 179 1.74 15.35 6.96
N ILE A 180 1.88 15.33 8.29
CA ILE A 180 1.15 16.22 9.19
C ILE A 180 1.81 17.61 9.20
N GLU A 181 3.14 17.70 9.36
CA GLU A 181 3.87 18.97 9.40
C GLU A 181 3.76 19.77 8.09
N GLU A 182 3.70 19.09 6.95
CA GLU A 182 3.51 19.72 5.64
C GLU A 182 2.04 20.01 5.32
N GLY A 183 1.11 19.61 6.20
CA GLY A 183 -0.31 19.93 6.11
C GLY A 183 -1.04 19.17 4.99
N TRP A 184 -0.56 17.99 4.58
CA TRP A 184 -1.27 17.13 3.63
C TRP A 184 -2.38 16.32 4.29
N VAL A 185 -2.17 15.92 5.56
CA VAL A 185 -3.15 15.21 6.37
C VAL A 185 -3.27 15.89 7.73
N GLN A 186 -4.48 16.04 8.23
CA GLN A 186 -4.68 16.53 9.60
C GLN A 186 -4.43 15.40 10.60
N GLY A 187 -3.75 15.67 11.70
CA GLY A 187 -3.43 14.64 12.70
C GLY A 187 -4.68 13.88 13.18
N ARG A 188 -5.81 14.58 13.39
CA ARG A 188 -7.09 13.96 13.81
C ARG A 188 -7.66 12.95 12.80
N ASN A 189 -7.25 13.03 11.53
CA ASN A 189 -7.66 12.11 10.46
C ASN A 189 -6.59 11.06 10.15
N PHE A 190 -5.52 11.03 10.97
CA PHE A 190 -4.46 10.04 10.85
C PHE A 190 -4.62 8.98 11.95
N VAL A 191 -4.91 7.75 11.54
CA VAL A 191 -5.17 6.63 12.47
C VAL A 191 -4.20 5.50 12.20
N GLN A 192 -3.53 5.04 13.24
CA GLN A 192 -2.56 3.93 13.17
C GLN A 192 -3.12 2.68 13.84
N VAL A 193 -2.87 1.52 13.24
CA VAL A 193 -3.38 0.22 13.71
C VAL A 193 -2.22 -0.79 13.74
N GLY A 194 -1.98 -1.38 14.91
CA GLY A 194 -0.99 -2.45 15.05
C GLY A 194 0.25 -2.09 15.87
N LEU A 195 0.34 -0.86 16.39
CA LEU A 195 1.55 -0.38 17.10
C LEU A 195 1.94 -1.30 18.25
N ARG A 196 3.24 -1.63 18.29
CA ARG A 196 3.84 -2.47 19.33
C ARG A 196 5.36 -2.26 19.43
N GLY A 197 6.04 -3.05 20.23
CA GLY A 197 7.49 -2.96 20.37
C GLY A 197 7.96 -1.78 21.24
N TYR A 198 9.12 -1.23 20.91
CA TYR A 198 9.84 -0.29 21.77
C TYR A 198 10.19 1.03 21.09
N TRP A 199 9.75 1.26 19.89
CA TRP A 199 9.94 2.47 19.12
C TRP A 199 8.59 3.02 18.62
N PRO A 200 8.37 4.32 18.56
CA PRO A 200 9.29 5.41 18.97
C PRO A 200 9.26 5.65 20.48
N GLU A 201 10.11 6.60 20.91
CA GLU A 201 10.21 7.03 22.31
C GLU A 201 8.96 7.81 22.77
N ARG A 202 8.83 7.96 24.08
CA ARG A 202 7.68 8.60 24.73
C ARG A 202 7.38 10.01 24.20
N ALA A 203 8.42 10.81 23.94
CA ALA A 203 8.26 12.19 23.47
C ALA A 203 7.55 12.25 22.10
N THR A 204 7.78 11.28 21.24
CA THR A 204 7.09 11.15 19.94
C THR A 204 5.59 10.87 20.13
N PHE A 205 5.21 10.00 21.08
CA PHE A 205 3.79 9.79 21.42
C PHE A 205 3.13 11.05 22.03
N GLU A 206 3.88 11.86 22.77
CA GLU A 206 3.39 13.16 23.28
C GLU A 206 3.09 14.10 22.11
N TRP A 207 4.01 14.22 21.16
CA TRP A 207 3.79 14.97 19.92
C TRP A 207 2.59 14.45 19.11
N MET A 208 2.43 13.14 18.94
CA MET A 208 1.30 12.56 18.25
C MET A 208 -0.04 12.96 18.88
N ARG A 209 -0.12 12.98 20.23
CA ARG A 209 -1.32 13.46 20.94
C ARG A 209 -1.59 14.94 20.70
N GLU A 210 -0.54 15.78 20.71
CA GLU A 210 -0.65 17.21 20.43
C GLU A 210 -1.18 17.49 19.02
N GLN A 211 -0.85 16.62 18.06
CA GLN A 211 -1.38 16.69 16.70
C GLN A 211 -2.80 16.13 16.57
N GLY A 212 -3.32 15.50 17.62
CA GLY A 212 -4.63 14.83 17.59
C GLY A 212 -4.65 13.48 16.89
N MET A 213 -3.48 12.88 16.63
CA MET A 213 -3.39 11.55 16.03
C MET A 213 -4.04 10.49 16.92
N ARG A 214 -4.57 9.46 16.29
CA ARG A 214 -5.17 8.30 16.96
C ARG A 214 -4.40 7.04 16.61
N TRP A 215 -4.34 6.10 17.53
CA TRP A 215 -3.66 4.83 17.29
C TRP A 215 -4.24 3.71 18.15
N HIS A 216 -4.20 2.52 17.59
CA HIS A 216 -4.64 1.28 18.21
C HIS A 216 -3.46 0.32 18.32
N ARG A 217 -3.08 -0.02 19.54
CA ARG A 217 -1.98 -0.95 19.82
C ARG A 217 -2.43 -2.39 19.68
N MET A 218 -1.48 -3.30 19.45
CA MET A 218 -1.80 -4.73 19.37
C MET A 218 -2.52 -5.26 20.61
N VAL A 219 -2.14 -4.81 21.82
CA VAL A 219 -2.85 -5.21 23.05
C VAL A 219 -4.34 -4.85 23.01
N GLU A 220 -4.70 -3.73 22.43
CA GLU A 220 -6.11 -3.34 22.25
C GLU A 220 -6.82 -4.22 21.22
N ILE A 221 -6.11 -4.58 20.15
CA ILE A 221 -6.63 -5.48 19.12
C ILE A 221 -6.87 -6.89 19.70
N GLU A 222 -5.97 -7.37 20.56
CA GLU A 222 -6.12 -8.65 21.28
C GLU A 222 -7.34 -8.66 22.20
N GLU A 223 -7.60 -7.56 22.89
CA GLU A 223 -8.73 -7.43 23.83
C GLU A 223 -10.08 -7.29 23.14
N ARG A 224 -10.14 -6.52 22.04
CA ARG A 224 -11.39 -6.09 21.38
C ARG A 224 -11.70 -6.83 20.08
N GLY A 225 -10.69 -7.47 19.49
CA GLY A 225 -10.74 -8.06 18.15
C GLY A 225 -10.44 -7.04 17.04
N ALA A 226 -9.77 -7.51 16.00
CA ALA A 226 -9.34 -6.67 14.87
C ALA A 226 -10.52 -5.97 14.16
N GLU A 227 -11.67 -6.62 14.04
CA GLU A 227 -12.85 -6.05 13.37
C GLU A 227 -13.39 -4.79 14.06
N ALA A 228 -13.51 -4.84 15.40
CA ALA A 228 -14.00 -3.71 16.17
C ALA A 228 -13.03 -2.51 16.10
N VAL A 229 -11.73 -2.79 16.14
CA VAL A 229 -10.70 -1.76 16.03
C VAL A 229 -10.67 -1.14 14.63
N VAL A 230 -10.78 -1.95 13.59
CA VAL A 230 -10.82 -1.46 12.18
C VAL A 230 -12.07 -0.60 11.93
N ALA A 231 -13.23 -1.00 12.45
CA ALA A 231 -14.45 -0.19 12.34
C ALA A 231 -14.27 1.19 13.00
N GLN A 232 -13.68 1.23 14.20
CA GLN A 232 -13.37 2.49 14.88
C GLN A 232 -12.32 3.31 14.11
N ALA A 233 -11.26 2.69 13.59
CA ALA A 233 -10.24 3.38 12.81
C ALA A 233 -10.82 4.07 11.56
N ILE A 234 -11.81 3.44 10.90
CA ILE A 234 -12.54 4.04 9.77
C ILE A 234 -13.30 5.29 10.22
N GLU A 235 -14.09 5.20 11.29
CA GLU A 235 -14.85 6.32 11.84
C GLU A 235 -13.93 7.49 12.23
N GLU A 236 -12.81 7.18 12.87
CA GLU A 236 -11.82 8.16 13.30
C GLU A 236 -11.12 8.84 12.11
N ALA A 237 -10.75 8.10 11.08
CA ALA A 237 -10.12 8.65 9.89
C ALA A 237 -11.08 9.54 9.08
N LEU A 238 -12.38 9.26 9.14
CA LEU A 238 -13.44 10.03 8.48
C LEU A 238 -13.96 11.21 9.32
N ASP A 239 -13.42 11.47 10.50
CA ASP A 239 -13.82 12.59 11.36
C ASP A 239 -13.41 13.95 10.75
N GLY A 240 -14.22 14.44 9.81
CA GLY A 240 -13.96 15.66 9.04
C GLY A 240 -13.16 15.46 7.75
N SER A 241 -13.09 14.23 7.28
CA SER A 241 -12.61 13.88 5.93
C SER A 241 -13.68 13.08 5.18
N ASP A 242 -13.60 13.04 3.85
CA ASP A 242 -14.58 12.36 2.99
C ASP A 242 -14.05 11.10 2.32
N ALA A 243 -12.75 10.88 2.41
CA ALA A 243 -12.06 9.82 1.69
C ALA A 243 -10.86 9.31 2.50
N ILE A 244 -10.43 8.08 2.23
CA ILE A 244 -9.32 7.44 2.94
C ILE A 244 -8.22 7.04 1.97
N TYR A 245 -6.97 7.30 2.36
CA TYR A 245 -5.78 6.63 1.85
C TYR A 245 -5.41 5.49 2.81
N LEU A 246 -5.16 4.30 2.28
CA LEU A 246 -4.78 3.13 3.06
C LEU A 246 -3.28 2.84 2.88
N SER A 247 -2.50 2.94 3.95
CA SER A 247 -1.10 2.53 3.97
C SER A 247 -0.92 1.23 4.74
N VAL A 248 -0.26 0.26 4.15
CA VAL A 248 -0.03 -1.07 4.74
C VAL A 248 1.46 -1.38 4.75
N ASP A 249 2.07 -1.27 5.92
CA ASP A 249 3.36 -1.89 6.17
C ASP A 249 3.15 -3.39 6.46
N VAL A 250 3.90 -4.24 5.77
CA VAL A 250 3.77 -5.69 5.97
C VAL A 250 4.25 -6.15 7.34
N ASP A 251 5.04 -5.32 8.05
CA ASP A 251 5.51 -5.64 9.39
C ASP A 251 4.45 -5.48 10.50
N VAL A 252 3.26 -4.92 10.15
CA VAL A 252 2.07 -5.02 11.00
C VAL A 252 1.73 -6.48 11.31
N LEU A 253 2.05 -7.36 10.37
CA LEU A 253 1.89 -8.81 10.54
C LEU A 253 2.94 -9.37 11.51
N ASP A 254 2.57 -10.45 12.18
CA ASP A 254 3.54 -11.25 12.90
C ASP A 254 4.60 -11.81 11.94
N PRO A 255 5.90 -11.84 12.32
CA PRO A 255 6.98 -12.37 11.47
C PRO A 255 6.78 -13.82 10.99
N SER A 256 5.88 -14.58 11.62
CA SER A 256 5.50 -15.91 11.13
C SER A 256 4.67 -15.85 9.83
N ALA A 257 4.01 -14.73 9.56
CA ALA A 257 3.22 -14.49 8.35
C ALA A 257 3.94 -13.58 7.35
N ALA A 258 4.82 -12.69 7.82
CA ALA A 258 5.59 -11.76 6.98
C ALA A 258 7.04 -11.64 7.46
N PRO A 259 7.88 -12.67 7.26
CA PRO A 259 9.30 -12.63 7.65
C PRO A 259 10.15 -11.69 6.79
N GLY A 260 9.72 -11.41 5.56
CA GLY A 260 10.46 -10.66 4.56
C GLY A 260 10.26 -9.16 4.67
N THR A 261 10.69 -8.57 5.78
CA THR A 261 10.61 -7.12 6.02
C THR A 261 11.89 -6.57 6.67
N GLY A 262 12.01 -5.26 6.65
CA GLY A 262 13.19 -4.53 7.15
C GLY A 262 13.31 -4.52 8.66
N THR A 263 12.22 -4.34 9.35
CA THR A 263 12.12 -4.15 10.82
C THR A 263 11.02 -5.04 11.42
N PRO A 264 11.17 -6.37 11.37
CA PRO A 264 10.14 -7.28 11.87
C PRO A 264 9.95 -7.14 13.39
N GLU A 265 8.70 -7.03 13.83
CA GLU A 265 8.35 -6.94 15.24
C GLU A 265 7.38 -8.08 15.60
N PRO A 266 7.71 -8.97 16.58
CA PRO A 266 6.84 -10.08 16.98
C PRO A 266 5.51 -9.64 17.59
N GLY A 267 4.50 -10.54 17.56
CA GLY A 267 3.20 -10.30 18.17
C GLY A 267 2.27 -9.43 17.33
N GLY A 268 2.37 -9.51 16.00
CA GLY A 268 1.54 -8.77 15.08
C GLY A 268 0.23 -9.46 14.69
N LEU A 269 -0.47 -8.86 13.73
CA LEU A 269 -1.69 -9.41 13.14
C LEU A 269 -1.42 -10.73 12.42
N LEU A 270 -2.42 -11.57 12.35
CA LEU A 270 -2.44 -12.70 11.44
C LEU A 270 -2.77 -12.23 10.02
N ALA A 271 -2.28 -12.92 9.00
CA ALA A 271 -2.56 -12.59 7.61
C ALA A 271 -4.08 -12.47 7.32
N ARG A 272 -4.91 -13.38 7.85
CA ARG A 272 -6.37 -13.33 7.67
C ARG A 272 -7.03 -12.07 8.25
N GLU A 273 -6.47 -11.52 9.34
CA GLU A 273 -6.99 -10.32 10.00
C GLU A 273 -6.68 -9.08 9.16
N LEU A 274 -5.44 -8.96 8.66
CA LEU A 274 -5.05 -7.88 7.77
C LEU A 274 -5.84 -7.91 6.45
N LEU A 275 -5.93 -9.07 5.80
CA LEU A 275 -6.68 -9.21 4.54
C LEU A 275 -8.15 -8.84 4.71
N ARG A 276 -8.77 -9.22 5.84
CA ARG A 276 -10.13 -8.83 6.17
C ARG A 276 -10.24 -7.33 6.43
N ALA A 277 -9.29 -6.74 7.14
CA ALA A 277 -9.24 -5.30 7.41
C ALA A 277 -9.17 -4.49 6.11
N VAL A 278 -8.25 -4.83 5.21
CA VAL A 278 -8.11 -4.19 3.90
C VAL A 278 -9.41 -4.27 3.11
N ARG A 279 -10.02 -5.45 3.02
CA ARG A 279 -11.31 -5.65 2.33
C ARG A 279 -12.41 -4.81 2.96
N THR A 280 -12.52 -4.78 4.30
CA THR A 280 -13.52 -3.99 5.01
C THR A 280 -13.37 -2.51 4.73
N ILE A 281 -12.16 -1.96 4.82
CA ILE A 281 -11.89 -0.55 4.52
C ILE A 281 -12.26 -0.25 3.07
N ALA A 282 -11.72 -1.01 2.11
CA ALA A 282 -11.99 -0.79 0.70
C ALA A 282 -13.47 -0.90 0.34
N SER A 283 -14.25 -1.75 1.04
CA SER A 283 -15.71 -1.85 0.85
C SER A 283 -16.48 -0.67 1.43
N SER A 284 -16.01 -0.08 2.53
CA SER A 284 -16.82 0.83 3.38
C SER A 284 -16.60 2.31 3.07
N VAL A 285 -15.49 2.69 2.43
CA VAL A 285 -15.09 4.10 2.27
C VAL A 285 -14.88 4.48 0.80
N ASP A 286 -14.80 5.78 0.52
CA ASP A 286 -14.21 6.30 -0.71
C ASP A 286 -12.67 6.14 -0.59
N LEU A 287 -12.14 5.04 -1.14
CA LEU A 287 -10.71 4.75 -1.15
C LEU A 287 -10.07 5.51 -2.30
N VAL A 288 -9.16 6.44 -1.99
CA VAL A 288 -8.55 7.34 -2.97
C VAL A 288 -7.10 7.05 -3.30
N GLY A 289 -6.52 6.07 -2.62
CA GLY A 289 -5.19 5.56 -2.85
C GLY A 289 -4.82 4.51 -1.83
N MET A 290 -3.83 3.71 -2.17
CA MET A 290 -3.29 2.67 -1.29
C MET A 290 -1.81 2.50 -1.55
N ASP A 291 -1.06 2.15 -0.52
CA ASP A 291 0.25 1.54 -0.69
C ASP A 291 0.42 0.26 0.14
N VAL A 292 1.34 -0.59 -0.31
CA VAL A 292 1.84 -1.76 0.43
C VAL A 292 3.36 -1.68 0.40
N VAL A 293 3.98 -1.59 1.56
CA VAL A 293 5.39 -1.24 1.73
C VAL A 293 6.17 -2.26 2.56
N GLU A 294 7.49 -2.08 2.59
CA GLU A 294 8.47 -2.83 3.41
C GLU A 294 8.61 -4.31 3.04
N VAL A 295 8.09 -4.75 1.90
CA VAL A 295 8.38 -6.12 1.41
C VAL A 295 9.84 -6.20 1.00
N SER A 296 10.64 -6.94 1.76
CA SER A 296 12.09 -7.12 1.56
C SER A 296 12.40 -8.57 1.17
N PRO A 297 12.41 -8.91 -0.14
CA PRO A 297 12.57 -10.28 -0.63
C PRO A 297 13.82 -11.02 -0.15
N PRO A 298 14.99 -10.35 0.11
CA PRO A 298 16.16 -11.06 0.64
C PRO A 298 15.92 -11.76 1.97
N TYR A 299 14.90 -11.39 2.72
CA TYR A 299 14.53 -11.97 4.03
C TYR A 299 13.25 -12.78 3.96
N ASP A 300 12.63 -12.88 2.78
CA ASP A 300 11.37 -13.58 2.58
C ASP A 300 11.60 -15.08 2.32
N HIS A 301 11.03 -15.94 3.14
CA HIS A 301 11.06 -17.37 2.94
C HIS A 301 9.91 -17.84 2.09
N ALA A 302 10.20 -18.53 1.00
CA ALA A 302 9.18 -19.08 0.09
C ALA A 302 8.16 -18.03 -0.37
N GLU A 303 8.58 -16.76 -0.49
CA GLU A 303 7.76 -15.64 -0.98
C GLU A 303 6.49 -15.38 -0.17
N ILE A 304 6.46 -15.79 1.11
CA ILE A 304 5.29 -15.69 1.98
C ILE A 304 4.86 -14.22 2.14
N THR A 305 5.83 -13.32 2.38
CA THR A 305 5.56 -11.88 2.56
C THR A 305 5.09 -11.24 1.26
N ALA A 306 5.75 -11.55 0.14
CA ALA A 306 5.33 -11.07 -1.17
C ALA A 306 3.92 -11.54 -1.52
N ALA A 307 3.57 -12.80 -1.21
CA ALA A 307 2.25 -13.37 -1.44
C ALA A 307 1.15 -12.68 -0.62
N VAL A 308 1.39 -12.39 0.66
CA VAL A 308 0.40 -11.69 1.48
C VAL A 308 0.25 -10.22 1.05
N ALA A 309 1.34 -9.55 0.68
CA ALA A 309 1.31 -8.19 0.15
C ALA A 309 0.53 -8.11 -1.17
N HIS A 310 0.80 -9.04 -2.11
CA HIS A 310 0.02 -9.18 -3.34
C HIS A 310 -1.47 -9.37 -3.02
N ARG A 311 -1.79 -10.25 -2.05
CA ARG A 311 -3.16 -10.52 -1.65
C ARG A 311 -3.85 -9.30 -1.02
N CYS A 312 -3.16 -8.46 -0.25
CA CYS A 312 -3.72 -7.21 0.26
C CYS A 312 -4.24 -6.33 -0.89
N VAL A 313 -3.46 -6.18 -1.96
CA VAL A 313 -3.90 -5.43 -3.14
C VAL A 313 -5.12 -6.08 -3.78
N LEU A 314 -5.12 -7.40 -3.98
CA LEU A 314 -6.27 -8.12 -4.55
C LEU A 314 -7.53 -7.99 -3.69
N GLU A 315 -7.44 -7.99 -2.36
CA GLU A 315 -8.60 -7.78 -1.48
C GLU A 315 -9.19 -6.38 -1.64
N ALA A 316 -8.34 -5.36 -1.78
CA ALA A 316 -8.79 -4.00 -2.07
C ALA A 316 -9.48 -3.91 -3.45
N LEU A 317 -8.85 -4.44 -4.50
CA LEU A 317 -9.42 -4.45 -5.86
C LEU A 317 -10.74 -5.22 -5.92
N SER A 318 -10.82 -6.38 -5.26
CA SER A 318 -12.04 -7.19 -5.18
C SER A 318 -13.18 -6.42 -4.49
N ALA A 319 -12.86 -5.70 -3.41
CA ALA A 319 -13.85 -4.87 -2.70
C ALA A 319 -14.35 -3.71 -3.55
N LEU A 320 -13.47 -3.05 -4.30
CA LEU A 320 -13.83 -1.98 -5.24
C LEU A 320 -14.68 -2.51 -6.41
N ALA A 321 -14.34 -3.68 -6.95
CA ALA A 321 -15.15 -4.34 -7.99
C ALA A 321 -16.55 -4.69 -7.48
N ALA A 322 -16.68 -5.21 -6.26
CA ALA A 322 -17.96 -5.55 -5.65
C ALA A 322 -18.89 -4.34 -5.42
N LYS A 323 -18.33 -3.15 -5.20
CA LYS A 323 -19.12 -1.90 -5.08
C LYS A 323 -19.83 -1.50 -6.36
N LYS A 324 -19.45 -2.04 -7.51
CA LYS A 324 -20.04 -1.70 -8.81
C LYS A 324 -21.29 -2.52 -9.16
N GLY A 325 -21.68 -3.38 -8.28
CA GLY A 325 -22.91 -4.14 -8.36
C GLY A 325 -22.79 -5.48 -8.95
#